data_f0fda6ab1465d5494b6f6c79cdc309f1
#
_entry.id   f0fda6ab1465d5494b6f6c79cdc309f1
#
_cell.length_a   1.000
_cell.length_b   1.000
_cell.length_c   1.000
_cell.angle_alpha   90.00
_cell.angle_beta   90.00
_cell.angle_gamma   90.00
#
_symmetry.space_group_name_H-M   'P 1'
#
loop_
_entity.id
_entity.type
_entity.pdbx_description
1 polymer ?
#
loop_
_entity_poly.entity_id
_entity_poly.type
_entity_poly.pdbx_seq_one_letter_code
_entity_poly.pdbx_strand_id
1 'polypeptide(L)'
;MTAPNRNTLWAEAFVDELVRGGVSAVCITPGSRSTPLTVAFDRHEDVHVFSHLDERSSAFFALGRARRTGEVTPLVCTSGTAAANFHPAVIEASQSRVPLLLLTADRPPELRDSGANQTIDQEKLFGTSTRWYRDVAEPEATDRKLRSLRTTVGRALAKATGAPAGPVHLNVPFRKPLEPTPVDGDVPDSLSTLAREGRDGDTPFVRTSPGVQEVDEKELRTVARELDTERGLIVAGPADAPGVDAETVAALSHATNFPVLADPLSGLRFGGHVRTTPVVGGYDGFLDERLTDAWPAPEVVLRIGASPTSKPLRKYLARTGARQFLVDPAAGWREAEFTATDLVVADPSTLAWRLAQTLGRGSGSDQWKQRWLDADDAHFDEVASSPSFCEGRVLAAVARDAPDPSTLFVSNSMPVRDLDRFGAPVAKSLTVLGNRGASGIDGIVSTALGAGSATTDPLTLVTGDLAYYHDMNGLLALGRCDVDATIVVVNNDGGGIFHMLPIADFEPPFTEQFVTPHGLDFAPTADLYDLSFARVGADGFRDAYAESVAREGTQVIEVETDAEASHRVRSRLKARVVDRLLDAN
;
A
#
# COMPACT_ATOMS: atom_id res chain seq x y z
N MET A 1 -38.58 7.69 -11.67
CA MET A 1 -39.45 6.48 -11.76
C MET A 1 -39.43 5.78 -10.40
N THR A 2 -40.56 5.18 -10.00
CA THR A 2 -40.63 4.42 -8.75
C THR A 2 -39.82 3.13 -8.90
N ALA A 3 -39.01 2.75 -7.92
CA ALA A 3 -38.25 1.50 -7.96
C ALA A 3 -39.19 0.29 -8.14
N PRO A 4 -38.87 -0.70 -8.97
CA PRO A 4 -39.78 -1.80 -9.32
C PRO A 4 -40.06 -2.76 -8.14
N ASN A 5 -39.20 -2.84 -7.17
CA ASN A 5 -39.33 -3.65 -5.96
C ASN A 5 -38.46 -3.12 -4.82
N ARG A 6 -38.63 -3.67 -3.61
CA ARG A 6 -37.90 -3.23 -2.40
C ARG A 6 -36.40 -3.45 -2.48
N ASN A 7 -35.93 -4.49 -3.15
CA ASN A 7 -34.50 -4.76 -3.30
C ASN A 7 -33.81 -3.71 -4.16
N THR A 8 -34.47 -3.31 -5.26
CA THR A 8 -33.98 -2.23 -6.12
C THR A 8 -33.93 -0.90 -5.37
N LEU A 9 -35.03 -0.53 -4.69
CA LEU A 9 -35.08 0.69 -3.88
C LEU A 9 -33.97 0.71 -2.80
N TRP A 10 -33.75 -0.42 -2.13
CA TRP A 10 -32.76 -0.57 -1.09
C TRP A 10 -31.33 -0.41 -1.61
N ALA A 11 -31.03 -1.10 -2.73
CA ALA A 11 -29.71 -1.03 -3.34
C ALA A 11 -29.41 0.34 -3.95
N GLU A 12 -30.40 0.98 -4.60
CA GLU A 12 -30.28 2.35 -5.12
C GLU A 12 -30.03 3.35 -3.99
N ALA A 13 -30.77 3.27 -2.87
CA ALA A 13 -30.56 4.13 -1.71
C ALA A 13 -29.20 3.88 -1.03
N PHE A 14 -28.70 2.64 -1.05
CA PHE A 14 -27.39 2.27 -0.53
C PHE A 14 -26.26 2.86 -1.37
N VAL A 15 -26.33 2.71 -2.69
CA VAL A 15 -25.28 3.19 -3.61
C VAL A 15 -25.29 4.72 -3.69
N ASP A 16 -26.46 5.36 -3.80
CA ASP A 16 -26.61 6.82 -3.73
C ASP A 16 -25.92 7.41 -2.47
N GLU A 17 -26.10 6.77 -1.33
CA GLU A 17 -25.49 7.22 -0.10
C GLU A 17 -23.96 7.01 -0.04
N LEU A 18 -23.45 5.95 -0.69
CA LEU A 18 -22.00 5.75 -0.84
C LEU A 18 -21.38 6.86 -1.67
N VAL A 19 -22.02 7.21 -2.79
CA VAL A 19 -21.56 8.27 -3.71
C VAL A 19 -21.57 9.64 -3.00
N ARG A 20 -22.65 9.97 -2.32
CA ARG A 20 -22.72 11.20 -1.48
C ARG A 20 -21.65 11.23 -0.38
N GLY A 21 -21.19 10.05 0.04
CA GLY A 21 -20.07 9.87 0.98
C GLY A 21 -18.68 9.93 0.35
N GLY A 22 -18.58 10.19 -0.97
CA GLY A 22 -17.32 10.36 -1.70
C GLY A 22 -16.81 9.12 -2.42
N VAL A 23 -17.61 8.04 -2.54
CA VAL A 23 -17.22 6.85 -3.33
C VAL A 23 -17.41 7.15 -4.80
N SER A 24 -16.33 7.06 -5.58
CA SER A 24 -16.31 7.32 -7.03
C SER A 24 -16.10 6.06 -7.89
N ALA A 25 -15.75 4.93 -7.26
CA ALA A 25 -15.47 3.68 -7.97
C ALA A 25 -15.82 2.46 -7.13
N VAL A 26 -16.09 1.32 -7.79
CA VAL A 26 -16.40 0.03 -7.16
C VAL A 26 -15.77 -1.11 -7.94
N CYS A 27 -15.28 -2.15 -7.24
CA CYS A 27 -14.87 -3.41 -7.84
C CYS A 27 -15.97 -4.45 -7.66
N ILE A 28 -16.41 -5.08 -8.75
CA ILE A 28 -17.51 -6.05 -8.74
C ILE A 28 -17.07 -7.37 -9.36
N THR A 29 -17.35 -8.47 -8.67
CA THR A 29 -17.30 -9.82 -9.25
C THR A 29 -18.71 -10.35 -9.47
N PRO A 30 -18.96 -11.06 -10.61
CA PRO A 30 -20.31 -11.43 -11.01
C PRO A 30 -20.90 -12.51 -10.11
N GLY A 31 -22.19 -12.41 -9.84
CA GLY A 31 -22.91 -13.43 -9.09
C GLY A 31 -24.38 -13.09 -8.89
N SER A 32 -25.23 -14.11 -8.84
CA SER A 32 -26.68 -13.90 -8.78
C SER A 32 -27.14 -13.20 -7.50
N ARG A 33 -26.54 -13.49 -6.33
CA ARG A 33 -27.02 -12.92 -5.07
C ARG A 33 -26.72 -11.43 -4.94
N SER A 34 -25.66 -10.95 -5.59
CA SER A 34 -25.28 -9.54 -5.62
C SER A 34 -26.03 -8.70 -6.67
N THR A 35 -26.95 -9.30 -7.47
CA THR A 35 -27.67 -8.59 -8.55
C THR A 35 -28.23 -7.23 -8.14
N PRO A 36 -28.92 -7.05 -6.98
CA PRO A 36 -29.45 -5.73 -6.63
C PRO A 36 -28.36 -4.67 -6.48
N LEU A 37 -27.22 -4.99 -5.82
CA LEU A 37 -26.09 -4.07 -5.68
C LEU A 37 -25.41 -3.81 -7.02
N THR A 38 -25.14 -4.87 -7.79
CA THR A 38 -24.49 -4.77 -9.11
C THR A 38 -25.24 -3.84 -10.04
N VAL A 39 -26.59 -4.02 -10.15
CA VAL A 39 -27.44 -3.18 -11.00
C VAL A 39 -27.52 -1.74 -10.49
N ALA A 40 -27.52 -1.54 -9.17
CA ALA A 40 -27.56 -0.20 -8.60
C ALA A 40 -26.25 0.58 -8.87
N PHE A 41 -25.09 -0.07 -8.76
CA PHE A 41 -23.80 0.54 -9.09
C PHE A 41 -23.68 0.81 -10.61
N ASP A 42 -24.05 -0.14 -11.45
CA ASP A 42 -23.97 -0.03 -12.91
C ASP A 42 -24.83 1.12 -13.47
N ARG A 43 -25.94 1.44 -12.81
CA ARG A 43 -26.85 2.51 -13.19
C ARG A 43 -26.49 3.89 -12.66
N HIS A 44 -25.57 3.97 -11.70
CA HIS A 44 -25.22 5.24 -11.07
C HIS A 44 -24.17 5.97 -11.91
N GLU A 45 -24.50 7.13 -12.45
CA GLU A 45 -23.67 7.88 -13.43
C GLU A 45 -22.33 8.37 -12.83
N ASP A 46 -22.26 8.57 -11.51
CA ASP A 46 -21.07 9.09 -10.82
C ASP A 46 -20.14 7.99 -10.27
N VAL A 47 -20.36 6.72 -10.63
CA VAL A 47 -19.55 5.59 -10.16
C VAL A 47 -18.92 4.85 -11.33
N HIS A 48 -17.60 4.74 -11.31
CA HIS A 48 -16.89 3.87 -12.23
C HIS A 48 -16.87 2.42 -11.72
N VAL A 49 -17.36 1.49 -12.56
CA VAL A 49 -17.44 0.06 -12.22
C VAL A 49 -16.26 -0.71 -12.83
N PHE A 50 -15.39 -1.25 -11.98
CA PHE A 50 -14.35 -2.19 -12.35
C PHE A 50 -14.87 -3.62 -12.22
N SER A 51 -15.05 -4.29 -13.35
CA SER A 51 -15.60 -5.66 -13.39
C SER A 51 -14.50 -6.71 -13.46
N HIS A 52 -14.42 -7.58 -12.47
CA HIS A 52 -13.43 -8.65 -12.36
C HIS A 52 -14.08 -10.04 -12.44
N LEU A 53 -13.29 -11.07 -12.77
CA LEU A 53 -13.74 -12.48 -12.77
C LEU A 53 -13.25 -13.26 -11.54
N ASP A 54 -12.14 -12.82 -10.93
CA ASP A 54 -11.51 -13.45 -9.77
C ASP A 54 -11.65 -12.51 -8.57
N GLU A 55 -12.30 -12.97 -7.51
CA GLU A 55 -12.55 -12.19 -6.29
C GLU A 55 -11.26 -11.79 -5.60
N ARG A 56 -10.23 -12.63 -5.58
CA ARG A 56 -8.93 -12.30 -5.01
C ARG A 56 -8.28 -11.14 -5.75
N SER A 57 -8.20 -11.23 -7.07
CA SER A 57 -7.67 -10.16 -7.93
C SER A 57 -8.47 -8.86 -7.77
N SER A 58 -9.81 -8.95 -7.72
CA SER A 58 -10.71 -7.82 -7.46
C SER A 58 -10.37 -7.12 -6.13
N ALA A 59 -10.16 -7.90 -5.08
CA ALA A 59 -9.88 -7.36 -3.75
C ALA A 59 -8.52 -6.66 -3.67
N PHE A 60 -7.49 -7.22 -4.30
CA PHE A 60 -6.18 -6.59 -4.39
C PHE A 60 -6.16 -5.38 -5.33
N PHE A 61 -6.96 -5.39 -6.40
CA PHE A 61 -7.15 -4.22 -7.25
C PHE A 61 -7.78 -3.06 -6.46
N ALA A 62 -8.84 -3.32 -5.73
CA ALA A 62 -9.47 -2.33 -4.84
C ALA A 62 -8.48 -1.81 -3.77
N LEU A 63 -7.65 -2.69 -3.19
CA LEU A 63 -6.59 -2.32 -2.27
C LEU A 63 -5.60 -1.33 -2.91
N GLY A 64 -5.16 -1.60 -4.14
CA GLY A 64 -4.24 -0.75 -4.87
C GLY A 64 -4.81 0.64 -5.13
N ARG A 65 -6.06 0.70 -5.58
CA ARG A 65 -6.78 1.95 -5.80
C ARG A 65 -6.92 2.75 -4.49
N ALA A 66 -7.40 2.12 -3.43
CA ALA A 66 -7.57 2.77 -2.13
C ALA A 66 -6.22 3.21 -1.52
N ARG A 67 -5.14 2.47 -1.73
CA ARG A 67 -3.79 2.85 -1.32
C ARG A 67 -3.28 4.10 -2.04
N ARG A 68 -3.58 4.23 -3.34
CA ARG A 68 -3.13 5.37 -4.15
C ARG A 68 -3.90 6.65 -3.82
N THR A 69 -5.21 6.53 -3.56
CA THR A 69 -6.12 7.68 -3.34
C THR A 69 -6.32 8.04 -1.87
N GLY A 70 -6.20 7.08 -0.95
CA GLY A 70 -6.68 7.22 0.43
C GLY A 70 -8.21 7.11 0.57
N GLU A 71 -8.94 6.90 -0.53
CA GLU A 71 -10.40 6.82 -0.57
C GLU A 71 -10.90 5.38 -0.39
N VAL A 72 -12.11 5.24 0.13
CA VAL A 72 -12.75 3.93 0.26
C VAL A 72 -13.11 3.37 -1.10
N THR A 73 -12.61 2.17 -1.43
CA THR A 73 -13.03 1.42 -2.62
C THR A 73 -13.91 0.24 -2.20
N PRO A 74 -15.22 0.24 -2.53
CA PRO A 74 -16.10 -0.89 -2.29
C PRO A 74 -15.78 -2.11 -3.15
N LEU A 75 -16.03 -3.29 -2.56
CA LEU A 75 -15.91 -4.61 -3.17
C LEU A 75 -17.25 -5.32 -3.09
N VAL A 76 -17.80 -5.74 -4.22
CA VAL A 76 -19.06 -6.49 -4.28
C VAL A 76 -18.83 -7.89 -4.77
N CYS A 77 -19.30 -8.88 -4.02
CA CYS A 77 -19.32 -10.29 -4.44
C CYS A 77 -20.64 -10.98 -4.09
N THR A 78 -20.86 -12.13 -4.70
CA THR A 78 -21.97 -13.00 -4.39
C THR A 78 -21.75 -13.78 -3.08
N SER A 79 -22.70 -14.62 -2.66
CA SER A 79 -22.60 -15.46 -1.47
C SER A 79 -21.66 -16.66 -1.67
N GLY A 80 -21.21 -17.24 -0.57
CA GLY A 80 -20.38 -18.45 -0.54
C GLY A 80 -18.89 -18.13 -0.52
N THR A 81 -18.07 -18.97 -1.16
CA THR A 81 -16.60 -18.82 -1.15
C THR A 81 -16.07 -17.58 -1.85
N ALA A 82 -16.89 -16.91 -2.66
CA ALA A 82 -16.55 -15.61 -3.25
C ALA A 82 -16.04 -14.63 -2.19
N ALA A 83 -16.79 -14.46 -1.09
CA ALA A 83 -16.40 -13.60 0.02
C ALA A 83 -15.07 -14.05 0.67
N ALA A 84 -14.82 -15.35 0.81
CA ALA A 84 -13.60 -15.87 1.43
C ALA A 84 -12.33 -15.53 0.62
N ASN A 85 -12.43 -15.38 -0.70
CA ASN A 85 -11.31 -15.00 -1.56
C ASN A 85 -10.85 -13.55 -1.36
N PHE A 86 -11.63 -12.69 -0.71
CA PHE A 86 -11.20 -11.35 -0.31
C PHE A 86 -10.19 -11.36 0.86
N HIS A 87 -10.12 -12.44 1.63
CA HIS A 87 -9.44 -12.46 2.92
C HIS A 87 -7.96 -12.06 2.86
N PRO A 88 -7.13 -12.50 1.92
CA PRO A 88 -5.74 -12.06 1.85
C PRO A 88 -5.59 -10.55 1.70
N ALA A 89 -6.36 -9.94 0.81
CA ALA A 89 -6.37 -8.48 0.62
C ALA A 89 -6.90 -7.73 1.85
N VAL A 90 -7.90 -8.30 2.54
CA VAL A 90 -8.45 -7.73 3.79
C VAL A 90 -7.39 -7.73 4.90
N ILE A 91 -6.59 -8.79 5.02
CA ILE A 91 -5.48 -8.84 5.98
C ILE A 91 -4.44 -7.75 5.63
N GLU A 92 -4.01 -7.68 4.37
CA GLU A 92 -3.05 -6.65 3.92
C GLU A 92 -3.60 -5.24 4.17
N ALA A 93 -4.86 -4.96 3.82
CA ALA A 93 -5.52 -3.67 4.05
C ALA A 93 -5.60 -3.31 5.54
N SER A 94 -5.88 -4.30 6.38
CA SER A 94 -5.95 -4.12 7.84
C SER A 94 -4.60 -3.72 8.42
N GLN A 95 -3.53 -4.42 8.04
CA GLN A 95 -2.18 -4.21 8.55
C GLN A 95 -1.55 -2.93 8.01
N SER A 96 -1.83 -2.58 6.75
CA SER A 96 -1.34 -1.38 6.08
C SER A 96 -2.29 -0.18 6.15
N ARG A 97 -3.39 -0.29 6.92
CA ARG A 97 -4.34 0.80 7.19
C ARG A 97 -4.95 1.42 5.92
N VAL A 98 -5.30 0.57 4.96
CA VAL A 98 -5.93 1.00 3.71
C VAL A 98 -7.44 0.83 3.82
N PRO A 99 -8.24 1.87 3.52
CA PRO A 99 -9.69 1.82 3.67
C PRO A 99 -10.34 0.99 2.55
N LEU A 100 -11.05 -0.09 2.93
CA LEU A 100 -11.85 -0.91 2.03
C LEU A 100 -13.26 -1.08 2.58
N LEU A 101 -14.25 -1.27 1.70
CA LEU A 101 -15.63 -1.59 2.07
C LEU A 101 -16.06 -2.89 1.39
N LEU A 102 -16.22 -3.95 2.19
CA LEU A 102 -16.58 -5.27 1.71
C LEU A 102 -18.10 -5.43 1.76
N LEU A 103 -18.72 -5.57 0.60
CA LEU A 103 -20.16 -5.75 0.41
C LEU A 103 -20.42 -7.19 -0.05
N THR A 104 -20.54 -8.10 0.90
CA THR A 104 -20.79 -9.52 0.63
C THR A 104 -22.29 -9.77 0.57
N ALA A 105 -22.81 -10.07 -0.62
CA ALA A 105 -24.22 -10.41 -0.75
C ALA A 105 -24.47 -11.78 -0.11
N ASP A 106 -25.57 -11.93 0.63
CA ASP A 106 -25.90 -13.13 1.36
C ASP A 106 -27.34 -13.59 1.12
N ARG A 107 -27.61 -14.83 1.52
CA ARG A 107 -28.97 -15.34 1.58
C ARG A 107 -29.71 -14.78 2.80
N PRO A 108 -31.06 -14.74 2.76
CA PRO A 108 -31.83 -14.36 3.93
C PRO A 108 -31.56 -15.28 5.13
N PRO A 109 -31.72 -14.79 6.38
CA PRO A 109 -31.30 -15.49 7.59
C PRO A 109 -31.81 -16.92 7.74
N GLU A 110 -33.05 -17.20 7.32
CA GLU A 110 -33.65 -18.55 7.41
C GLU A 110 -32.98 -19.60 6.51
N LEU A 111 -32.14 -19.19 5.55
CA LEU A 111 -31.38 -20.09 4.70
C LEU A 111 -29.95 -20.33 5.19
N ARG A 112 -29.54 -19.65 6.25
CA ARG A 112 -28.24 -19.92 6.91
C ARG A 112 -28.32 -21.26 7.65
N ASP A 113 -27.24 -22.02 7.64
CA ASP A 113 -27.13 -23.34 8.27
C ASP A 113 -28.28 -24.33 7.90
N SER A 114 -28.83 -24.17 6.69
CA SER A 114 -29.93 -24.99 6.18
C SER A 114 -29.53 -25.97 5.07
N GLY A 115 -28.24 -26.02 4.71
CA GLY A 115 -27.76 -26.76 3.54
C GLY A 115 -28.13 -26.11 2.20
N ALA A 116 -28.55 -24.85 2.21
CA ALA A 116 -28.88 -24.14 0.98
C ALA A 116 -27.63 -24.00 0.08
N ASN A 117 -27.85 -24.16 -1.24
CA ASN A 117 -26.78 -24.12 -2.22
C ASN A 117 -26.00 -22.78 -2.16
N GLN A 118 -24.67 -22.86 -2.26
CA GLN A 118 -23.77 -21.68 -2.27
C GLN A 118 -23.99 -20.77 -1.05
N THR A 119 -24.06 -21.36 0.13
CA THR A 119 -24.28 -20.68 1.41
C THR A 119 -23.23 -21.16 2.40
N ILE A 120 -22.58 -20.21 3.05
CA ILE A 120 -21.63 -20.41 4.15
C ILE A 120 -22.00 -19.46 5.29
N ASP A 121 -21.39 -19.60 6.44
CA ASP A 121 -21.44 -18.57 7.47
C ASP A 121 -20.56 -17.39 7.05
N GLN A 122 -21.20 -16.27 6.69
CA GLN A 122 -20.55 -15.02 6.32
C GLN A 122 -20.45 -14.03 7.49
N GLU A 123 -21.05 -14.36 8.65
CA GLU A 123 -21.02 -13.50 9.81
C GLU A 123 -19.60 -13.37 10.36
N LYS A 124 -19.07 -12.17 10.34
CA LYS A 124 -17.69 -11.89 10.78
C LYS A 124 -16.62 -12.76 10.08
N LEU A 125 -16.85 -13.11 8.82
CA LEU A 125 -15.96 -13.98 8.03
C LEU A 125 -14.48 -13.56 8.09
N PHE A 126 -14.20 -12.25 8.16
CA PHE A 126 -12.85 -11.70 8.21
C PHE A 126 -12.32 -11.50 9.64
N GLY A 127 -13.04 -11.95 10.66
CA GLY A 127 -12.62 -11.91 12.06
C GLY A 127 -12.21 -10.50 12.52
N THR A 128 -11.01 -10.44 13.11
CA THR A 128 -10.43 -9.19 13.64
C THR A 128 -9.74 -8.32 12.59
N SER A 129 -9.68 -8.77 11.33
CA SER A 129 -9.06 -8.01 10.25
C SER A 129 -9.90 -6.83 9.76
N THR A 130 -11.17 -6.70 10.20
CA THR A 130 -12.02 -5.56 9.88
C THR A 130 -12.14 -4.58 11.03
N ARG A 131 -12.20 -3.26 10.71
CA ARG A 131 -12.45 -2.19 11.70
C ARG A 131 -13.87 -2.21 12.24
N TRP A 132 -14.80 -2.69 11.44
CA TRP A 132 -16.21 -2.84 11.80
C TRP A 132 -16.87 -3.90 10.93
N TYR A 133 -17.79 -4.63 11.56
CA TYR A 133 -18.67 -5.58 10.91
C TYR A 133 -20.13 -5.20 11.15
N ARG A 134 -20.98 -5.37 10.15
CA ARG A 134 -22.43 -5.25 10.28
C ARG A 134 -23.13 -6.27 9.38
N ASP A 135 -24.03 -7.08 9.99
CA ASP A 135 -25.06 -7.78 9.23
C ASP A 135 -26.17 -6.76 8.93
N VAL A 136 -26.37 -6.41 7.67
CA VAL A 136 -27.36 -5.41 7.25
C VAL A 136 -28.73 -6.05 7.26
N ALA A 137 -29.75 -5.32 7.68
CA ALA A 137 -31.13 -5.85 7.65
C ALA A 137 -31.56 -6.19 6.22
N GLU A 138 -32.44 -7.17 6.07
CA GLU A 138 -33.10 -7.43 4.80
C GLU A 138 -33.80 -6.17 4.28
N PRO A 139 -33.90 -6.01 2.95
CA PRO A 139 -34.62 -4.89 2.33
C PRO A 139 -36.06 -4.77 2.79
N GLU A 140 -36.40 -3.60 3.28
CA GLU A 140 -37.75 -3.26 3.73
C GLU A 140 -38.08 -1.80 3.37
N ALA A 141 -39.10 -1.62 2.56
CA ALA A 141 -39.51 -0.30 2.04
C ALA A 141 -40.30 0.49 3.08
N THR A 142 -39.64 0.88 4.19
CA THR A 142 -40.18 1.77 5.23
C THR A 142 -39.24 2.92 5.53
N ASP A 143 -39.78 4.07 5.91
CA ASP A 143 -39.03 5.29 6.21
C ASP A 143 -37.91 5.04 7.22
N ARG A 144 -38.22 4.33 8.30
CA ARG A 144 -37.23 4.06 9.36
C ARG A 144 -36.10 3.20 8.89
N LYS A 145 -36.39 2.15 8.09
CA LYS A 145 -35.38 1.21 7.59
C LYS A 145 -34.47 1.84 6.56
N LEU A 146 -35.00 2.61 5.62
CA LEU A 146 -34.21 3.34 4.63
C LEU A 146 -33.31 4.38 5.27
N ARG A 147 -33.80 5.15 6.25
CA ARG A 147 -32.96 6.07 7.02
C ARG A 147 -31.87 5.36 7.82
N SER A 148 -32.18 4.18 8.38
CA SER A 148 -31.19 3.33 9.08
C SER A 148 -30.12 2.81 8.13
N LEU A 149 -30.50 2.43 6.89
CA LEU A 149 -29.58 2.01 5.85
C LEU A 149 -28.58 3.12 5.50
N ARG A 150 -29.08 4.32 5.16
CA ARG A 150 -28.25 5.49 4.84
C ARG A 150 -27.29 5.83 6.00
N THR A 151 -27.79 5.80 7.23
CA THR A 151 -26.95 6.01 8.42
C THR A 151 -25.87 4.91 8.55
N THR A 152 -26.19 3.67 8.20
CA THR A 152 -25.23 2.55 8.24
C THR A 152 -24.10 2.75 7.23
N VAL A 153 -24.42 3.24 6.04
CA VAL A 153 -23.43 3.60 5.00
C VAL A 153 -22.48 4.69 5.50
N GLY A 154 -23.01 5.81 6.00
CA GLY A 154 -22.16 6.88 6.54
C GLY A 154 -21.25 6.40 7.69
N ARG A 155 -21.77 5.53 8.56
CA ARG A 155 -20.96 4.92 9.63
C ARG A 155 -19.88 3.97 9.09
N ALA A 156 -20.16 3.21 8.03
CA ALA A 156 -19.20 2.32 7.40
C ALA A 156 -18.01 3.12 6.81
N LEU A 157 -18.31 4.19 6.09
CA LEU A 157 -17.30 5.09 5.56
C LEU A 157 -16.46 5.73 6.68
N ALA A 158 -17.10 6.26 7.72
CA ALA A 158 -16.39 6.83 8.86
C ALA A 158 -15.50 5.83 9.60
N LYS A 159 -15.89 4.55 9.66
CA LYS A 159 -15.07 3.48 10.26
C LYS A 159 -13.94 3.04 9.37
N ALA A 160 -14.14 3.04 8.04
CA ALA A 160 -13.08 2.68 7.09
C ALA A 160 -11.97 3.73 7.03
N THR A 161 -12.31 5.02 7.14
CA THR A 161 -11.37 6.15 7.07
C THR A 161 -10.90 6.67 8.43
N GLY A 162 -11.36 6.06 9.54
CA GLY A 162 -10.95 6.46 10.90
C GLY A 162 -9.48 6.16 11.20
N ALA A 163 -9.01 6.57 12.37
CA ALA A 163 -7.67 6.24 12.84
C ALA A 163 -7.71 5.04 13.80
N PRO A 164 -7.15 3.87 13.43
CA PRO A 164 -6.52 3.55 12.15
C PRO A 164 -7.55 3.27 11.05
N ALA A 165 -7.28 3.73 9.83
CA ALA A 165 -8.07 3.36 8.67
C ALA A 165 -8.00 1.84 8.42
N GLY A 166 -8.91 1.29 7.60
CA GLY A 166 -8.88 -0.13 7.28
C GLY A 166 -10.22 -0.68 6.77
N PRO A 167 -10.29 -1.99 6.54
CA PRO A 167 -11.45 -2.62 5.93
C PRO A 167 -12.66 -2.65 6.88
N VAL A 168 -13.85 -2.43 6.29
CA VAL A 168 -15.16 -2.58 6.93
C VAL A 168 -15.95 -3.64 6.16
N HIS A 169 -16.66 -4.51 6.88
CA HIS A 169 -17.46 -5.56 6.28
C HIS A 169 -18.96 -5.32 6.54
N LEU A 170 -19.72 -5.20 5.48
CA LEU A 170 -21.18 -5.22 5.48
C LEU A 170 -21.67 -6.49 4.78
N ASN A 171 -22.29 -7.41 5.52
CA ASN A 171 -22.97 -8.57 4.97
C ASN A 171 -24.40 -8.17 4.60
N VAL A 172 -24.77 -8.33 3.32
CA VAL A 172 -26.01 -7.74 2.76
C VAL A 172 -26.93 -8.84 2.25
N PRO A 173 -27.90 -9.28 3.07
CA PRO A 173 -28.84 -10.32 2.67
C PRO A 173 -29.89 -9.81 1.69
N PHE A 174 -30.17 -10.58 0.65
CA PHE A 174 -31.24 -10.34 -0.33
C PHE A 174 -32.15 -11.55 -0.49
N ARG A 175 -33.46 -11.29 -0.49
CA ARG A 175 -34.50 -12.26 -0.81
C ARG A 175 -34.91 -12.09 -2.29
N LYS A 176 -35.37 -13.18 -2.94
CA LYS A 176 -35.93 -13.09 -4.30
C LYS A 176 -37.22 -12.22 -4.31
N PRO A 177 -37.52 -11.51 -5.42
CA PRO A 177 -36.75 -11.47 -6.67
C PRO A 177 -35.47 -10.63 -6.52
N LEU A 178 -34.39 -11.03 -7.20
CA LEU A 178 -33.11 -10.31 -7.18
C LEU A 178 -33.03 -9.30 -8.32
N GLU A 179 -33.74 -9.58 -9.39
CA GLU A 179 -33.82 -8.77 -10.60
C GLU A 179 -34.73 -7.54 -10.38
N PRO A 180 -34.55 -6.43 -11.12
CA PRO A 180 -35.38 -5.24 -11.02
C PRO A 180 -36.77 -5.45 -11.71
N THR A 181 -37.47 -6.51 -11.37
CA THR A 181 -38.80 -6.85 -11.88
C THR A 181 -39.87 -6.20 -11.00
N PRO A 182 -40.93 -5.61 -11.60
CA PRO A 182 -42.02 -5.02 -10.83
C PRO A 182 -42.72 -6.04 -9.91
N VAL A 183 -42.97 -5.63 -8.69
CA VAL A 183 -43.76 -6.36 -7.69
C VAL A 183 -44.80 -5.41 -7.12
N ASP A 184 -46.07 -5.71 -7.38
CA ASP A 184 -47.18 -4.86 -6.99
C ASP A 184 -47.23 -4.62 -5.46
N GLY A 185 -47.29 -3.35 -5.09
CA GLY A 185 -47.37 -2.95 -3.68
C GLY A 185 -46.11 -3.12 -2.84
N ASP A 186 -44.99 -3.53 -3.43
CA ASP A 186 -43.73 -3.80 -2.74
C ASP A 186 -43.01 -2.51 -2.31
N VAL A 187 -43.22 -1.41 -3.01
CA VAL A 187 -42.72 -0.07 -2.70
C VAL A 187 -43.91 0.87 -2.46
N PRO A 188 -44.18 1.27 -1.21
CA PRO A 188 -45.30 2.15 -0.90
C PRO A 188 -45.10 3.58 -1.46
N ASP A 189 -46.17 4.17 -1.99
CA ASP A 189 -46.20 5.59 -2.40
C ASP A 189 -46.05 6.58 -1.23
N SER A 190 -46.34 6.12 -0.01
CA SER A 190 -46.32 6.92 1.21
C SER A 190 -44.93 7.15 1.80
N LEU A 191 -43.86 6.64 1.18
CA LEU A 191 -42.49 6.89 1.64
C LEU A 191 -42.14 8.38 1.55
N SER A 192 -41.57 8.93 2.64
CA SER A 192 -41.08 10.31 2.63
C SER A 192 -39.91 10.50 1.63
N THR A 193 -39.81 11.70 1.07
CA THR A 193 -38.69 12.09 0.19
C THR A 193 -37.34 11.86 0.89
N LEU A 194 -37.25 12.24 2.18
CA LEU A 194 -36.03 12.03 2.98
C LEU A 194 -35.62 10.54 3.06
N ALA A 195 -36.55 9.61 3.16
CA ALA A 195 -36.23 8.19 3.21
C ALA A 195 -35.84 7.64 1.83
N ARG A 196 -36.61 8.02 0.80
CA ARG A 196 -36.43 7.55 -0.57
C ARG A 196 -35.17 8.15 -1.23
N GLU A 197 -35.01 9.47 -1.17
CA GLU A 197 -34.03 10.24 -1.94
C GLU A 197 -32.85 10.76 -1.10
N GLY A 198 -32.92 10.61 0.22
CA GLY A 198 -31.90 11.16 1.12
C GLY A 198 -32.08 12.65 1.38
N ARG A 199 -30.99 13.35 1.73
CA ARG A 199 -30.99 14.80 1.93
C ARG A 199 -30.93 15.54 0.58
N ASP A 200 -31.33 16.81 0.60
CA ASP A 200 -31.30 17.66 -0.57
C ASP A 200 -29.87 17.83 -1.12
N GLY A 201 -29.73 17.86 -2.43
CA GLY A 201 -28.44 17.95 -3.14
C GLY A 201 -27.55 16.74 -2.89
N ASP A 202 -26.24 16.93 -3.04
CA ASP A 202 -25.23 15.87 -2.88
C ASP A 202 -24.76 15.67 -1.43
N THR A 203 -25.57 16.13 -0.45
CA THR A 203 -25.23 16.04 0.96
C THR A 203 -25.48 14.61 1.49
N PRO A 204 -24.48 13.94 2.10
CA PRO A 204 -24.68 12.63 2.70
C PRO A 204 -25.69 12.71 3.87
N PHE A 205 -26.38 11.61 4.14
CA PHE A 205 -27.38 11.52 5.20
C PHE A 205 -26.81 11.87 6.59
N VAL A 206 -25.55 11.45 6.81
CA VAL A 206 -24.76 11.83 7.98
C VAL A 206 -23.38 12.29 7.51
N ARG A 207 -23.08 13.57 7.65
CA ARG A 207 -21.76 14.12 7.37
C ARG A 207 -20.81 13.77 8.53
N THR A 208 -19.68 13.18 8.21
CA THR A 208 -18.59 12.92 9.15
C THR A 208 -17.52 14.02 9.03
N SER A 209 -17.09 14.57 10.15
CA SER A 209 -15.96 15.50 10.22
C SER A 209 -14.86 14.82 11.05
N PRO A 210 -13.83 14.26 10.43
CA PRO A 210 -12.73 13.62 11.15
C PRO A 210 -11.92 14.66 11.92
N GLY A 211 -11.50 14.30 13.12
CA GLY A 211 -10.52 15.07 13.89
C GLY A 211 -9.10 14.69 13.49
N VAL A 212 -8.14 15.56 13.84
CA VAL A 212 -6.69 15.28 13.74
C VAL A 212 -6.14 15.05 15.15
N GLN A 213 -5.31 14.03 15.33
CA GLN A 213 -4.69 13.74 16.63
C GLN A 213 -3.51 14.69 16.84
N GLU A 214 -3.51 15.41 17.94
CA GLU A 214 -2.44 16.35 18.31
C GLU A 214 -2.04 16.17 19.77
N VAL A 215 -0.77 16.39 20.08
CA VAL A 215 -0.30 16.51 21.46
C VAL A 215 -0.58 17.91 22.03
N ASP A 216 -0.71 17.99 23.34
CA ASP A 216 -0.85 19.29 24.01
C ASP A 216 0.48 20.11 23.97
N GLU A 217 0.40 21.38 24.33
CA GLU A 217 1.56 22.30 24.32
C GLU A 217 2.69 21.90 25.28
N LYS A 218 2.39 21.22 26.37
CA LYS A 218 3.37 20.76 27.32
C LYS A 218 4.17 19.60 26.74
N GLU A 219 3.49 18.64 26.15
CA GLU A 219 4.11 17.48 25.50
C GLU A 219 4.90 17.91 24.27
N LEU A 220 4.35 18.81 23.43
CA LEU A 220 5.06 19.37 22.30
C LEU A 220 6.40 19.98 22.70
N ARG A 221 6.43 20.81 23.77
CA ARG A 221 7.67 21.40 24.29
C ARG A 221 8.61 20.37 24.87
N THR A 222 8.09 19.28 25.44
CA THR A 222 8.91 18.18 25.94
C THR A 222 9.62 17.48 24.79
N VAL A 223 8.89 17.11 23.74
CA VAL A 223 9.49 16.49 22.54
C VAL A 223 10.48 17.44 21.87
N ALA A 224 10.11 18.73 21.70
CA ALA A 224 11.01 19.73 21.11
C ALA A 224 12.32 19.87 21.86
N ARG A 225 12.28 19.92 23.21
CA ARG A 225 13.50 20.00 24.03
C ARG A 225 14.41 18.77 23.86
N GLU A 226 13.83 17.57 23.73
CA GLU A 226 14.62 16.35 23.53
C GLU A 226 15.21 16.29 22.12
N LEU A 227 14.55 16.91 21.12
CA LEU A 227 15.07 17.05 19.76
C LEU A 227 16.13 18.18 19.63
N ASP A 228 16.27 19.04 20.61
CA ASP A 228 17.29 20.10 20.60
C ASP A 228 18.65 19.56 21.08
N THR A 229 19.27 18.74 20.25
CA THR A 229 20.53 18.03 20.53
C THR A 229 21.42 17.99 19.29
N GLU A 230 22.70 17.65 19.45
CA GLU A 230 23.68 17.65 18.35
C GLU A 230 23.50 16.48 17.38
N ARG A 231 23.06 15.31 17.85
CA ARG A 231 23.05 14.07 17.07
C ARG A 231 21.67 13.40 17.08
N GLY A 232 20.80 13.86 16.21
CA GLY A 232 19.50 13.26 16.02
C GLY A 232 19.29 12.68 14.63
N LEU A 233 18.27 11.83 14.50
CA LEU A 233 17.83 11.23 13.24
C LEU A 233 16.32 11.37 13.10
N ILE A 234 15.85 11.65 11.89
CA ILE A 234 14.46 11.42 11.49
C ILE A 234 14.45 10.13 10.66
N VAL A 235 13.70 9.14 11.10
CA VAL A 235 13.57 7.84 10.41
C VAL A 235 12.14 7.70 9.90
N ALA A 236 12.00 7.67 8.57
CA ALA A 236 10.72 7.52 7.90
C ALA A 236 10.60 6.11 7.29
N GLY A 237 9.76 5.29 7.89
CA GLY A 237 9.38 3.97 7.37
C GLY A 237 8.25 4.06 6.34
N PRO A 238 7.77 2.90 5.83
CA PRO A 238 6.62 2.86 4.91
C PRO A 238 5.43 3.66 5.44
N ALA A 239 4.88 4.54 4.59
CA ALA A 239 3.80 5.43 4.96
C ALA A 239 2.43 4.75 4.88
N ASP A 240 1.49 5.19 5.72
CA ASP A 240 0.06 4.93 5.56
C ASP A 240 -0.50 5.86 4.46
N ALA A 241 -1.57 5.46 3.78
CA ALA A 241 -2.25 6.33 2.84
C ALA A 241 -3.00 7.47 3.60
N PRO A 242 -2.95 8.71 3.13
CA PRO A 242 -2.38 9.24 1.89
C PRO A 242 -0.88 9.59 1.96
N GLY A 243 -0.19 9.30 3.05
CA GLY A 243 1.22 9.60 3.25
C GLY A 243 1.47 10.73 4.25
N VAL A 244 2.74 11.04 4.46
CA VAL A 244 3.20 12.18 5.29
C VAL A 244 3.53 13.34 4.37
N ASP A 245 3.17 14.55 4.76
CA ASP A 245 3.52 15.75 4.01
C ASP A 245 5.03 16.01 4.07
N ALA A 246 5.69 15.87 2.91
CA ALA A 246 7.13 16.00 2.77
C ALA A 246 7.67 17.38 3.17
N GLU A 247 6.91 18.44 2.93
CA GLU A 247 7.33 19.81 3.27
C GLU A 247 7.37 20.02 4.79
N THR A 248 6.47 19.41 5.55
CA THR A 248 6.48 19.49 7.02
C THR A 248 7.66 18.75 7.63
N VAL A 249 8.02 17.57 7.07
CA VAL A 249 9.21 16.82 7.49
C VAL A 249 10.49 17.55 7.08
N ALA A 250 10.53 18.14 5.89
CA ALA A 250 11.63 18.98 5.44
C ALA A 250 11.84 20.18 6.39
N ALA A 251 10.76 20.87 6.77
CA ALA A 251 10.81 21.96 7.73
C ALA A 251 11.39 21.52 9.10
N LEU A 252 10.98 20.34 9.59
CA LEU A 252 11.53 19.78 10.82
C LEU A 252 13.00 19.41 10.68
N SER A 253 13.40 18.77 9.58
CA SER A 253 14.79 18.45 9.27
C SER A 253 15.67 19.72 9.25
N HIS A 254 15.20 20.79 8.63
CA HIS A 254 15.90 22.08 8.62
C HIS A 254 15.96 22.72 10.02
N ALA A 255 14.87 22.68 10.78
CA ALA A 255 14.84 23.23 12.14
C ALA A 255 15.78 22.49 13.09
N THR A 256 15.85 21.16 13.01
CA THR A 256 16.71 20.32 13.85
C THR A 256 18.12 20.14 13.29
N ASN A 257 18.35 20.39 12.01
CA ASN A 257 19.55 20.01 11.26
C ASN A 257 19.83 18.48 11.23
N PHE A 258 18.76 17.65 11.33
CA PHE A 258 18.87 16.20 11.32
C PHE A 258 18.72 15.64 9.91
N PRO A 259 19.51 14.60 9.54
CA PRO A 259 19.28 13.85 8.31
C PRO A 259 17.99 13.02 8.40
N VAL A 260 17.34 12.81 7.24
CA VAL A 260 16.14 12.01 7.07
C VAL A 260 16.50 10.69 6.43
N LEU A 261 16.44 9.60 7.20
CA LEU A 261 16.63 8.23 6.69
C LEU A 261 15.28 7.75 6.15
N ALA A 262 15.13 7.77 4.84
CA ALA A 262 13.84 7.57 4.19
C ALA A 262 13.74 6.18 3.52
N ASP A 263 12.82 5.33 4.02
CA ASP A 263 12.40 4.10 3.31
C ASP A 263 11.84 4.47 1.91
N PRO A 264 12.03 3.66 0.87
CA PRO A 264 11.50 3.97 -0.46
C PRO A 264 9.98 4.14 -0.50
N LEU A 265 9.26 3.54 0.44
CA LEU A 265 7.81 3.61 0.58
C LEU A 265 7.34 4.69 1.57
N SER A 266 8.26 5.52 2.07
CA SER A 266 7.93 6.59 3.04
C SER A 266 7.25 7.81 2.43
N GLY A 267 7.31 7.98 1.09
CA GLY A 267 6.94 9.21 0.41
C GLY A 267 7.99 10.33 0.54
N LEU A 268 9.14 10.06 1.19
CA LEU A 268 10.17 11.06 1.47
C LEU A 268 11.51 10.81 0.76
N ARG A 269 11.69 9.64 0.10
CA ARG A 269 12.92 9.34 -0.65
C ARG A 269 12.95 10.03 -2.02
N PHE A 270 11.79 10.30 -2.59
CA PHE A 270 11.62 10.87 -3.93
C PHE A 270 10.74 12.12 -3.86
N GLY A 271 11.05 13.14 -4.66
CA GLY A 271 10.28 14.38 -4.68
C GLY A 271 11.13 15.65 -4.68
N GLY A 272 10.49 16.79 -4.94
CA GLY A 272 11.18 18.08 -5.03
C GLY A 272 11.96 18.50 -3.78
N HIS A 273 11.49 18.10 -2.59
CA HIS A 273 12.11 18.36 -1.30
C HIS A 273 13.53 17.78 -1.15
N VAL A 274 13.87 16.71 -1.87
CA VAL A 274 15.21 16.09 -1.86
C VAL A 274 16.33 17.06 -2.26
N ARG A 275 16.02 18.11 -3.01
CA ARG A 275 17.02 19.12 -3.41
C ARG A 275 17.57 19.93 -2.23
N THR A 276 16.81 20.07 -1.17
CA THR A 276 17.13 20.94 -0.04
C THR A 276 17.17 20.21 1.30
N THR A 277 16.55 19.04 1.39
CA THR A 277 16.49 18.24 2.60
C THR A 277 17.58 17.17 2.58
N PRO A 278 18.32 16.95 3.66
CA PRO A 278 19.37 15.93 3.74
C PRO A 278 18.74 14.53 3.84
N VAL A 279 18.26 13.99 2.71
CA VAL A 279 17.67 12.66 2.61
C VAL A 279 18.76 11.63 2.38
N VAL A 280 18.78 10.60 3.21
CA VAL A 280 19.70 9.46 3.16
C VAL A 280 18.92 8.23 2.71
N GLY A 281 19.35 7.58 1.64
CA GLY A 281 18.69 6.42 1.02
C GLY A 281 19.50 5.13 1.09
N GLY A 282 20.82 5.21 1.08
CA GLY A 282 21.73 4.08 0.96
C GLY A 282 22.08 3.36 2.27
N TYR A 283 21.44 3.71 3.38
CA TYR A 283 21.77 3.22 4.73
C TYR A 283 21.79 1.68 4.84
N ASP A 284 20.98 0.94 4.09
CA ASP A 284 21.02 -0.53 4.07
C ASP A 284 22.36 -1.06 3.54
N GLY A 285 22.99 -0.31 2.64
CA GLY A 285 24.25 -0.66 2.00
C GLY A 285 25.49 -0.36 2.82
N PHE A 286 25.45 0.58 3.78
CA PHE A 286 26.62 0.95 4.59
C PHE A 286 26.48 0.66 6.09
N LEU A 287 25.29 0.52 6.66
CA LEU A 287 25.14 0.18 8.07
C LEU A 287 25.68 -1.22 8.36
N ASP A 288 26.85 -1.26 9.03
CA ASP A 288 27.57 -2.44 9.45
C ASP A 288 28.12 -2.22 10.86
N GLU A 289 28.32 -3.29 11.65
CA GLU A 289 28.76 -3.18 13.03
C GLU A 289 30.12 -2.50 13.16
N ARG A 290 31.08 -2.80 12.28
CA ARG A 290 32.41 -2.18 12.26
C ARG A 290 32.32 -0.65 12.10
N LEU A 291 31.45 -0.17 11.22
CA LEU A 291 31.28 1.26 10.96
C LEU A 291 30.54 1.94 12.11
N THR A 292 29.44 1.31 12.58
CA THR A 292 28.61 1.90 13.63
C THR A 292 29.29 1.92 15.00
N ASP A 293 30.23 1.02 15.25
CA ASP A 293 31.05 1.03 16.48
C ASP A 293 32.13 2.13 16.42
N ALA A 294 32.56 2.55 15.23
CA ALA A 294 33.47 3.66 15.03
C ALA A 294 32.78 5.05 15.04
N TRP A 295 31.46 5.09 14.90
CA TRP A 295 30.70 6.32 14.86
C TRP A 295 30.10 6.68 16.24
N PRO A 296 29.96 7.98 16.58
CA PRO A 296 29.15 8.36 17.72
C PRO A 296 27.70 7.92 17.49
N ALA A 297 27.04 7.47 18.55
CA ALA A 297 25.64 7.11 18.50
C ALA A 297 24.72 8.36 18.39
N PRO A 298 23.54 8.26 17.77
CA PRO A 298 22.53 9.29 17.91
C PRO A 298 22.05 9.40 19.36
N GLU A 299 21.69 10.59 19.78
CA GLU A 299 21.12 10.87 21.11
C GLU A 299 19.60 10.70 21.08
N VAL A 300 18.99 11.09 19.95
CA VAL A 300 17.54 11.01 19.75
C VAL A 300 17.20 10.52 18.34
N VAL A 301 16.08 9.81 18.24
CA VAL A 301 15.51 9.37 16.96
C VAL A 301 14.01 9.67 16.96
N LEU A 302 13.53 10.41 15.97
CA LEU A 302 12.11 10.57 15.68
C LEU A 302 11.72 9.59 14.58
N ARG A 303 10.78 8.69 14.84
CA ARG A 303 10.32 7.65 13.90
C ARG A 303 8.90 7.93 13.46
N ILE A 304 8.68 7.98 12.16
CA ILE A 304 7.38 8.15 11.51
C ILE A 304 7.11 7.00 10.54
N GLY A 305 5.84 6.64 10.34
CA GLY A 305 5.44 5.53 9.49
C GLY A 305 5.63 4.16 10.13
N ALA A 306 5.60 3.11 9.31
CA ALA A 306 5.80 1.73 9.75
C ALA A 306 7.28 1.41 10.04
N SER A 307 7.54 0.21 10.56
CA SER A 307 8.93 -0.25 10.75
C SER A 307 9.68 -0.29 9.42
N PRO A 308 10.91 0.29 9.33
CA PRO A 308 11.68 0.34 8.09
C PRO A 308 11.92 -1.03 7.47
N THR A 309 11.95 -1.10 6.15
CA THR A 309 12.24 -2.31 5.37
C THR A 309 13.65 -2.85 5.69
N SER A 310 14.63 -1.95 5.85
CA SER A 310 16.02 -2.30 6.15
C SER A 310 16.21 -2.98 7.50
N LYS A 311 16.68 -4.24 7.47
CA LYS A 311 17.07 -4.96 8.68
C LYS A 311 18.35 -4.36 9.34
N PRO A 312 19.39 -3.94 8.58
CA PRO A 312 20.54 -3.23 9.16
C PRO A 312 20.13 -1.97 9.92
N LEU A 313 19.25 -1.13 9.38
CA LEU A 313 18.77 0.07 10.06
C LEU A 313 18.04 -0.27 11.38
N ARG A 314 17.10 -1.21 11.35
CA ARG A 314 16.39 -1.64 12.57
C ARG A 314 17.35 -2.12 13.67
N LYS A 315 18.33 -2.97 13.30
CA LYS A 315 19.36 -3.46 14.23
C LYS A 315 20.27 -2.34 14.74
N TYR A 316 20.62 -1.39 13.89
CA TYR A 316 21.38 -0.22 14.32
C TYR A 316 20.60 0.58 15.37
N LEU A 317 19.36 0.96 15.09
CA LEU A 317 18.51 1.70 16.02
C LEU A 317 18.34 0.98 17.36
N ALA A 318 18.23 -0.35 17.36
CA ALA A 318 18.10 -1.15 18.56
C ALA A 318 19.36 -1.11 19.48
N ARG A 319 20.54 -0.87 18.91
CA ARG A 319 21.82 -0.88 19.65
C ARG A 319 22.29 0.49 20.11
N THR A 320 21.74 1.57 19.56
CA THR A 320 22.25 2.93 19.81
C THR A 320 22.03 3.43 21.24
N GLY A 321 21.06 2.91 21.98
CA GLY A 321 20.64 3.45 23.27
C GLY A 321 20.01 4.84 23.18
N ALA A 322 19.75 5.36 22.00
CA ALA A 322 19.12 6.64 21.77
C ALA A 322 17.69 6.70 22.34
N ARG A 323 17.25 7.87 22.74
CA ARG A 323 15.83 8.08 23.01
C ARG A 323 15.05 8.03 21.70
N GLN A 324 14.03 7.17 21.60
CA GLN A 324 13.29 6.92 20.37
C GLN A 324 11.82 7.28 20.52
N PHE A 325 11.39 8.32 19.82
CA PHE A 325 9.99 8.74 19.74
C PHE A 325 9.33 8.05 18.55
N LEU A 326 8.38 7.17 18.81
CA LEU A 326 7.53 6.54 17.80
C LEU A 326 6.26 7.36 17.64
N VAL A 327 6.04 7.94 16.45
CA VAL A 327 4.86 8.76 16.16
C VAL A 327 3.81 7.93 15.43
N ASP A 328 2.62 7.79 16.02
CA ASP A 328 1.52 7.03 15.41
C ASP A 328 0.16 7.61 15.83
N PRO A 329 -0.70 8.07 14.86
CA PRO A 329 -1.98 8.71 15.18
C PRO A 329 -3.03 7.76 15.78
N ALA A 330 -2.82 6.46 15.65
CA ALA A 330 -3.72 5.42 16.15
C ALA A 330 -3.18 4.72 17.41
N ALA A 331 -2.13 5.25 18.03
CA ALA A 331 -1.42 4.62 19.15
C ALA A 331 -0.92 3.19 18.84
N GLY A 332 -0.64 2.90 17.56
CA GLY A 332 -0.16 1.59 17.13
C GLY A 332 1.31 1.40 17.45
N TRP A 333 1.66 0.18 17.93
CA TRP A 333 3.04 -0.19 18.14
C TRP A 333 3.62 -0.76 16.84
N ARG A 334 4.48 0.00 16.14
CA ARG A 334 5.07 -0.35 14.85
C ARG A 334 6.60 -0.48 14.95
N GLU A 335 7.06 -1.13 16.00
CA GLU A 335 8.46 -1.28 16.32
C GLU A 335 8.70 -2.69 16.88
N ALA A 336 9.47 -3.51 16.13
CA ALA A 336 9.64 -4.93 16.39
C ALA A 336 10.86 -5.29 17.26
N GLU A 337 11.74 -4.32 17.52
CA GLU A 337 12.95 -4.53 18.33
C GLU A 337 12.73 -4.16 19.83
N PHE A 338 11.57 -3.59 20.16
CA PHE A 338 11.16 -3.20 21.52
C PHE A 338 12.12 -2.21 22.20
N THR A 339 12.65 -1.26 21.42
CA THR A 339 13.61 -0.26 21.90
C THR A 339 13.09 1.18 21.83
N ALA A 340 11.90 1.40 21.30
CA ALA A 340 11.26 2.71 21.38
C ALA A 340 10.99 3.09 22.84
N THR A 341 11.31 4.33 23.20
CA THR A 341 11.18 4.85 24.57
C THR A 341 9.88 5.60 24.80
N ASP A 342 9.36 6.23 23.75
CA ASP A 342 8.18 7.08 23.81
C ASP A 342 7.24 6.78 22.63
N LEU A 343 5.94 6.70 22.90
CA LEU A 343 4.90 6.64 21.87
C LEU A 343 4.14 7.97 21.86
N VAL A 344 4.27 8.71 20.77
CA VAL A 344 3.60 10.00 20.58
C VAL A 344 2.36 9.80 19.72
N VAL A 345 1.18 9.97 20.31
CA VAL A 345 -0.09 9.80 19.61
C VAL A 345 -0.47 11.10 18.92
N ALA A 346 -0.01 11.26 17.69
CA ALA A 346 -0.24 12.46 16.90
C ALA A 346 -0.19 12.15 15.39
N ASP A 347 -0.83 13.02 14.61
CA ASP A 347 -0.61 13.07 13.16
C ASP A 347 0.83 13.51 12.87
N PRO A 348 1.61 12.73 12.09
CA PRO A 348 3.03 13.00 11.91
C PRO A 348 3.31 14.29 11.16
N SER A 349 2.48 14.70 10.21
CA SER A 349 2.65 15.97 9.47
C SER A 349 2.41 17.18 10.36
N THR A 350 1.32 17.14 11.13
CA THR A 350 0.97 18.20 12.09
C THR A 350 2.03 18.30 13.20
N LEU A 351 2.49 17.17 13.72
CA LEU A 351 3.54 17.15 14.75
C LEU A 351 4.85 17.71 14.22
N ALA A 352 5.29 17.29 13.03
CA ALA A 352 6.52 17.75 12.40
C ALA A 352 6.50 19.26 12.20
N TRP A 353 5.40 19.80 11.67
CA TRP A 353 5.22 21.23 11.49
C TRP A 353 5.29 22.01 12.81
N ARG A 354 4.53 21.57 13.83
CA ARG A 354 4.51 22.23 15.14
C ARG A 354 5.87 22.18 15.85
N LEU A 355 6.59 21.06 15.75
CA LEU A 355 7.94 20.93 16.28
C LEU A 355 8.91 21.88 15.58
N ALA A 356 8.87 21.97 14.25
CA ALA A 356 9.69 22.91 13.48
C ALA A 356 9.47 24.37 13.92
N GLN A 357 8.22 24.77 14.12
CA GLN A 357 7.87 26.12 14.62
C GLN A 357 8.36 26.35 16.05
N THR A 358 8.30 25.35 16.91
CA THR A 358 8.70 25.44 18.32
C THR A 358 10.21 25.51 18.49
N LEU A 359 10.98 24.75 17.70
CA LEU A 359 12.44 24.71 17.74
C LEU A 359 13.08 25.97 17.13
N GLY A 360 12.50 26.49 16.04
CA GLY A 360 13.11 27.55 15.27
C GLY A 360 14.42 27.10 14.61
N ARG A 361 15.55 27.25 15.28
CA ARG A 361 16.85 26.72 14.88
C ARG A 361 17.44 25.90 16.04
N GLY A 362 17.50 24.59 15.83
CA GLY A 362 18.02 23.66 16.83
C GLY A 362 19.54 23.54 16.85
N SER A 363 20.04 22.71 17.76
CA SER A 363 21.47 22.49 18.07
C SER A 363 22.15 21.43 17.20
N GLY A 364 21.48 20.87 16.19
CA GLY A 364 21.98 19.77 15.38
C GLY A 364 23.32 20.07 14.69
N SER A 365 24.25 19.13 14.79
CA SER A 365 25.63 19.28 14.31
C SER A 365 25.72 19.10 12.79
N ASP A 366 26.34 20.08 12.09
CA ASP A 366 26.65 19.95 10.67
C ASP A 366 27.59 18.75 10.40
N GLN A 367 28.52 18.47 11.31
CA GLN A 367 29.41 17.31 11.19
C GLN A 367 28.65 15.99 11.28
N TRP A 368 27.65 15.91 12.16
CA TRP A 368 26.77 14.72 12.25
C TRP A 368 25.98 14.51 10.98
N LYS A 369 25.31 15.55 10.50
CA LYS A 369 24.55 15.51 9.25
C LYS A 369 25.43 15.12 8.07
N GLN A 370 26.59 15.78 7.91
CA GLN A 370 27.51 15.54 6.80
C GLN A 370 28.04 14.11 6.79
N ARG A 371 28.30 13.51 7.93
CA ARG A 371 28.72 12.10 8.04
C ARG A 371 27.73 11.13 7.38
N TRP A 372 26.43 11.36 7.57
CA TRP A 372 25.40 10.52 6.95
C TRP A 372 25.31 10.75 5.44
N LEU A 373 25.46 11.99 5.00
CA LEU A 373 25.46 12.33 3.57
C LEU A 373 26.71 11.78 2.87
N ASP A 374 27.89 11.92 3.46
CA ASP A 374 29.12 11.36 2.92
C ASP A 374 29.07 9.82 2.78
N ALA A 375 28.41 9.15 3.73
CA ALA A 375 28.22 7.71 3.67
C ALA A 375 27.20 7.32 2.58
N ASP A 376 26.16 8.10 2.40
CA ASP A 376 25.17 7.93 1.34
C ASP A 376 25.82 8.09 -0.05
N ASP A 377 26.58 9.18 -0.23
CA ASP A 377 27.33 9.46 -1.44
C ASP A 377 28.34 8.34 -1.75
N ALA A 378 29.13 7.91 -0.75
CA ALA A 378 30.09 6.82 -0.91
C ALA A 378 29.42 5.50 -1.33
N HIS A 379 28.21 5.22 -0.80
CA HIS A 379 27.44 4.05 -1.19
C HIS A 379 26.99 4.13 -2.66
N PHE A 380 26.38 5.24 -3.07
CA PHE A 380 25.86 5.35 -4.44
C PHE A 380 26.97 5.50 -5.48
N ASP A 381 28.12 6.11 -5.15
CA ASP A 381 29.32 6.11 -5.96
C ASP A 381 29.82 4.68 -6.24
N GLU A 382 29.87 3.85 -5.20
CA GLU A 382 30.30 2.45 -5.31
C GLU A 382 29.31 1.62 -6.13
N VAL A 383 28.01 1.84 -5.96
CA VAL A 383 26.96 1.24 -6.80
C VAL A 383 27.12 1.67 -8.25
N ALA A 384 27.36 2.94 -8.54
CA ALA A 384 27.49 3.47 -9.89
C ALA A 384 28.74 2.93 -10.61
N SER A 385 29.88 2.87 -9.90
CA SER A 385 31.18 2.46 -10.45
C SER A 385 31.35 0.95 -10.60
N SER A 386 30.56 0.13 -9.92
CA SER A 386 30.68 -1.33 -9.98
C SER A 386 30.31 -1.87 -11.36
N PRO A 387 31.16 -2.68 -12.02
CA PRO A 387 30.84 -3.29 -13.31
C PRO A 387 29.90 -4.51 -13.20
N SER A 388 29.73 -5.04 -11.98
CA SER A 388 28.95 -6.26 -11.77
C SER A 388 27.45 -5.99 -11.82
N PHE A 389 26.72 -6.74 -12.62
CA PHE A 389 25.27 -6.73 -12.62
C PHE A 389 24.71 -7.49 -11.41
N CYS A 390 23.60 -7.01 -10.88
CA CYS A 390 22.74 -7.67 -9.89
C CYS A 390 21.32 -7.12 -10.02
N GLU A 391 20.36 -7.84 -9.47
CA GLU A 391 18.94 -7.46 -9.48
C GLU A 391 18.68 -6.02 -8.99
N GLY A 392 19.45 -5.56 -8.00
CA GLY A 392 19.34 -4.20 -7.47
C GLY A 392 19.61 -3.09 -8.51
N ARG A 393 20.38 -3.39 -9.58
CA ARG A 393 20.58 -2.41 -10.66
C ARG A 393 19.35 -2.20 -11.52
N VAL A 394 18.48 -3.19 -11.62
CA VAL A 394 17.15 -3.04 -12.25
C VAL A 394 16.37 -1.99 -11.50
N LEU A 395 16.28 -2.09 -10.17
CA LEU A 395 15.55 -1.15 -9.31
C LEU A 395 16.19 0.26 -9.33
N ALA A 396 17.53 0.34 -9.32
CA ALA A 396 18.25 1.61 -9.46
C ALA A 396 17.95 2.30 -10.81
N ALA A 397 17.93 1.53 -11.91
CA ALA A 397 17.61 2.06 -13.23
C ALA A 397 16.15 2.53 -13.31
N VAL A 398 15.21 1.73 -12.84
CA VAL A 398 13.78 2.11 -12.80
C VAL A 398 13.58 3.40 -12.00
N ALA A 399 14.12 3.50 -10.77
CA ALA A 399 13.95 4.70 -9.95
C ALA A 399 14.51 5.97 -10.59
N ARG A 400 15.68 5.83 -11.28
CA ARG A 400 16.33 6.95 -11.97
C ARG A 400 15.64 7.33 -13.28
N ASP A 401 15.27 6.34 -14.10
CA ASP A 401 14.86 6.52 -15.49
C ASP A 401 13.32 6.57 -15.66
N ALA A 402 12.53 6.29 -14.59
CA ALA A 402 11.07 6.41 -14.59
C ALA A 402 10.62 7.82 -15.03
N PRO A 403 9.47 7.95 -15.72
CA PRO A 403 8.86 9.25 -16.05
C PRO A 403 8.65 10.15 -14.82
N ASP A 404 8.49 11.43 -15.05
CA ASP A 404 8.23 12.44 -14.01
C ASP A 404 7.01 13.29 -14.42
N PRO A 405 5.83 13.14 -13.77
CA PRO A 405 5.53 12.24 -12.65
C PRO A 405 5.35 10.76 -13.08
N SER A 406 5.42 9.84 -12.11
CA SER A 406 5.05 8.42 -12.31
C SER A 406 4.73 7.68 -11.02
N THR A 407 4.12 6.50 -11.16
CA THR A 407 3.85 5.57 -10.07
C THR A 407 4.72 4.32 -10.24
N LEU A 408 5.50 3.99 -9.21
CA LEU A 408 6.28 2.75 -9.11
C LEU A 408 5.63 1.84 -8.06
N PHE A 409 5.13 0.70 -8.48
CA PHE A 409 4.73 -0.36 -7.55
C PHE A 409 5.84 -1.40 -7.43
N VAL A 410 6.30 -1.64 -6.21
CA VAL A 410 7.40 -2.58 -5.96
C VAL A 410 6.91 -3.78 -5.17
N SER A 411 7.23 -4.99 -5.68
CA SER A 411 6.88 -6.25 -5.04
C SER A 411 7.64 -6.47 -3.74
N ASN A 412 7.08 -7.29 -2.89
CA ASN A 412 7.73 -7.82 -1.70
C ASN A 412 8.94 -8.73 -2.05
N SER A 413 9.55 -9.33 -1.04
CA SER A 413 10.78 -10.14 -1.17
C SER A 413 12.00 -9.29 -1.55
N MET A 414 12.70 -9.60 -2.63
CA MET A 414 13.92 -8.88 -3.03
C MET A 414 13.63 -7.51 -3.66
N PRO A 415 12.65 -7.31 -4.55
CA PRO A 415 12.48 -6.03 -5.23
C PRO A 415 12.42 -4.82 -4.29
N VAL A 416 11.60 -4.86 -3.22
CA VAL A 416 11.52 -3.73 -2.27
C VAL A 416 12.82 -3.51 -1.49
N ARG A 417 13.56 -4.58 -1.19
CA ARG A 417 14.87 -4.50 -0.51
C ARG A 417 15.96 -3.95 -1.42
N ASP A 418 15.89 -4.32 -2.69
CA ASP A 418 16.80 -3.79 -3.69
C ASP A 418 16.50 -2.32 -4.01
N LEU A 419 15.22 -1.92 -4.04
CA LEU A 419 14.89 -0.51 -4.14
C LEU A 419 15.37 0.28 -2.91
N ASP A 420 15.25 -0.28 -1.71
CA ASP A 420 15.74 0.34 -0.49
C ASP A 420 17.26 0.55 -0.50
N ARG A 421 18.03 -0.42 -1.02
CA ARG A 421 19.49 -0.36 -1.07
C ARG A 421 20.05 0.40 -2.27
N PHE A 422 19.43 0.29 -3.45
CA PHE A 422 19.99 0.76 -4.72
C PHE A 422 19.24 1.97 -5.31
N GLY A 423 18.06 2.31 -4.79
CA GLY A 423 17.26 3.46 -5.23
C GLY A 423 17.74 4.74 -4.57
N ALA A 424 18.61 5.48 -5.25
CA ALA A 424 19.11 6.77 -4.75
C ALA A 424 17.99 7.79 -4.58
N PRO A 425 18.05 8.68 -3.57
CA PRO A 425 17.15 9.82 -3.46
C PRO A 425 17.24 10.70 -4.71
N VAL A 426 16.11 11.00 -5.33
CA VAL A 426 16.06 11.86 -6.53
C VAL A 426 14.90 12.86 -6.46
N ALA A 427 15.13 14.06 -7.00
CA ALA A 427 14.14 15.13 -7.03
C ALA A 427 13.13 14.94 -8.18
N LYS A 428 12.41 13.83 -8.14
CA LYS A 428 11.42 13.37 -9.11
C LYS A 428 10.10 13.08 -8.41
N SER A 429 8.98 13.44 -8.99
CA SER A 429 7.63 13.09 -8.50
C SER A 429 7.33 11.61 -8.74
N LEU A 430 8.02 10.75 -7.98
CA LEU A 430 7.86 9.31 -8.05
C LEU A 430 7.06 8.82 -6.83
N THR A 431 5.82 8.41 -7.07
CA THR A 431 4.98 7.78 -6.04
C THR A 431 5.33 6.31 -5.95
N VAL A 432 5.98 5.89 -4.86
CA VAL A 432 6.38 4.49 -4.66
C VAL A 432 5.40 3.78 -3.72
N LEU A 433 4.83 2.68 -4.18
CA LEU A 433 3.83 1.88 -3.47
C LEU A 433 4.26 0.42 -3.37
N GLY A 434 3.72 -0.29 -2.39
CA GLY A 434 3.93 -1.72 -2.21
C GLY A 434 3.08 -2.29 -1.07
N ASN A 435 2.87 -3.61 -1.03
CA ASN A 435 2.09 -4.29 0.00
C ASN A 435 2.96 -4.63 1.21
N ARG A 436 3.01 -3.74 2.21
CA ARG A 436 3.89 -3.88 3.39
C ARG A 436 3.15 -4.12 4.71
N GLY A 437 1.87 -4.43 4.66
CA GLY A 437 1.08 -4.82 5.84
C GLY A 437 1.39 -6.24 6.27
N ALA A 438 0.96 -7.21 5.48
CA ALA A 438 1.27 -8.63 5.65
C ALA A 438 2.46 -9.08 4.80
N SER A 439 2.82 -8.29 3.79
CA SER A 439 3.98 -8.53 2.91
C SER A 439 3.88 -9.82 2.07
N GLY A 440 2.67 -10.24 1.69
CA GLY A 440 2.44 -11.37 0.80
C GLY A 440 2.83 -11.08 -0.65
N ILE A 441 2.93 -12.14 -1.46
CA ILE A 441 3.19 -12.05 -2.92
C ILE A 441 1.93 -12.33 -3.75
N ASP A 442 0.81 -12.57 -3.10
CA ASP A 442 -0.42 -13.17 -3.62
C ASP A 442 -1.39 -12.18 -4.31
N GLY A 443 -1.02 -10.93 -4.47
CA GLY A 443 -1.86 -9.92 -5.12
C GLY A 443 -1.06 -8.73 -5.66
N ILE A 444 0.18 -8.95 -6.05
CA ILE A 444 1.12 -7.89 -6.44
C ILE A 444 0.70 -7.22 -7.75
N VAL A 445 0.40 -8.02 -8.78
CA VAL A 445 -0.03 -7.52 -10.11
C VAL A 445 -1.35 -6.79 -9.97
N SER A 446 -2.33 -7.42 -9.33
CA SER A 446 -3.67 -6.84 -9.12
C SER A 446 -3.61 -5.53 -8.34
N THR A 447 -2.78 -5.44 -7.27
CA THR A 447 -2.63 -4.20 -6.49
C THR A 447 -1.97 -3.09 -7.32
N ALA A 448 -0.95 -3.42 -8.08
CA ALA A 448 -0.27 -2.45 -8.96
C ALA A 448 -1.24 -1.86 -9.99
N LEU A 449 -2.01 -2.71 -10.67
CA LEU A 449 -3.01 -2.27 -11.66
C LEU A 449 -4.13 -1.45 -11.01
N GLY A 450 -4.56 -1.83 -9.81
CA GLY A 450 -5.51 -1.04 -9.02
C GLY A 450 -4.97 0.35 -8.68
N ALA A 451 -3.70 0.47 -8.33
CA ALA A 451 -3.06 1.78 -8.10
C ALA A 451 -2.97 2.59 -9.40
N GLY A 452 -2.64 1.97 -10.52
CA GLY A 452 -2.61 2.59 -11.85
C GLY A 452 -3.97 3.12 -12.28
N SER A 453 -5.07 2.39 -12.00
CA SER A 453 -6.44 2.82 -12.33
C SER A 453 -6.89 4.11 -11.62
N ALA A 454 -6.13 4.57 -10.64
CA ALA A 454 -6.47 5.73 -9.80
C ALA A 454 -5.66 6.99 -10.16
N THR A 455 -4.89 6.96 -11.23
CA THR A 455 -4.04 8.08 -11.67
C THR A 455 -3.85 8.02 -13.18
N THR A 456 -3.50 9.14 -13.76
CA THR A 456 -3.03 9.24 -15.16
C THR A 456 -1.51 9.16 -15.27
N ASP A 457 -0.80 9.08 -14.14
CA ASP A 457 0.64 8.94 -14.13
C ASP A 457 1.04 7.55 -14.70
N PRO A 458 2.08 7.46 -15.53
CA PRO A 458 2.59 6.17 -16.00
C PRO A 458 2.87 5.21 -14.84
N LEU A 459 2.41 3.96 -14.98
CA LEU A 459 2.63 2.90 -13.98
C LEU A 459 3.78 2.00 -14.39
N THR A 460 4.74 1.83 -13.48
CA THR A 460 5.73 0.76 -13.53
C THR A 460 5.52 -0.21 -12.36
N LEU A 461 5.41 -1.50 -12.64
CA LEU A 461 5.48 -2.57 -11.63
C LEU A 461 6.84 -3.28 -11.74
N VAL A 462 7.59 -3.38 -10.62
CA VAL A 462 8.74 -4.28 -10.54
C VAL A 462 8.42 -5.43 -9.60
N THR A 463 8.47 -6.66 -10.13
CA THR A 463 8.09 -7.88 -9.41
C THR A 463 9.09 -9.01 -9.62
N GLY A 464 9.11 -10.00 -8.72
CA GLY A 464 9.82 -11.25 -8.94
C GLY A 464 8.95 -12.25 -9.72
N ASP A 465 9.57 -13.26 -10.28
CA ASP A 465 8.97 -14.37 -11.03
C ASP A 465 7.87 -15.11 -10.27
N LEU A 466 8.13 -15.51 -9.03
CA LEU A 466 7.13 -16.20 -8.18
C LEU A 466 5.91 -15.31 -7.88
N ALA A 467 6.10 -14.02 -7.64
CA ALA A 467 5.00 -13.09 -7.39
C ALA A 467 4.20 -12.82 -8.67
N TYR A 468 4.87 -12.73 -9.82
CA TYR A 468 4.22 -12.62 -11.12
C TYR A 468 3.37 -13.86 -11.42
N TYR A 469 3.94 -15.07 -11.28
CA TYR A 469 3.22 -16.33 -11.44
C TYR A 469 2.01 -16.42 -10.52
N HIS A 470 2.19 -16.07 -9.24
CA HIS A 470 1.14 -16.21 -8.22
C HIS A 470 -0.09 -15.34 -8.51
N ASP A 471 0.08 -14.19 -9.13
CA ASP A 471 -1.00 -13.21 -9.38
C ASP A 471 -1.16 -12.86 -10.88
N MET A 472 -0.70 -13.70 -11.80
CA MET A 472 -0.80 -13.42 -13.24
C MET A 472 -2.25 -13.37 -13.74
N ASN A 473 -3.23 -13.96 -13.03
CA ASN A 473 -4.64 -13.79 -13.33
C ASN A 473 -5.09 -12.32 -13.21
N GLY A 474 -4.40 -11.53 -12.39
CA GLY A 474 -4.61 -10.09 -12.27
C GLY A 474 -4.37 -9.31 -13.57
N LEU A 475 -3.57 -9.85 -14.48
CA LEU A 475 -3.32 -9.26 -15.81
C LEU A 475 -4.61 -9.09 -16.64
N LEU A 476 -5.66 -9.86 -16.36
CA LEU A 476 -6.93 -9.69 -17.01
C LEU A 476 -7.53 -8.28 -16.81
N ALA A 477 -7.16 -7.58 -15.74
CA ALA A 477 -7.60 -6.23 -15.48
C ALA A 477 -7.05 -5.20 -16.49
N LEU A 478 -5.93 -5.49 -17.16
CA LEU A 478 -5.39 -4.61 -18.22
C LEU A 478 -6.47 -4.24 -19.25
N GLY A 479 -6.99 -5.23 -19.96
CA GLY A 479 -8.03 -4.99 -20.95
C GLY A 479 -9.42 -4.73 -20.38
N ARG A 480 -9.76 -5.30 -19.19
CA ARG A 480 -11.09 -5.14 -18.61
C ARG A 480 -11.29 -3.83 -17.84
N CYS A 481 -10.23 -3.30 -17.27
CA CYS A 481 -10.28 -2.09 -16.44
C CYS A 481 -9.54 -0.91 -17.09
N ASP A 482 -9.09 -1.06 -18.33
CA ASP A 482 -8.41 -0.03 -19.11
C ASP A 482 -7.22 0.59 -18.38
N VAL A 483 -6.27 -0.27 -17.99
CA VAL A 483 -5.05 0.13 -17.26
C VAL A 483 -3.83 -0.32 -18.01
N ASP A 484 -2.97 0.61 -18.38
CA ASP A 484 -1.66 0.32 -18.97
C ASP A 484 -0.54 0.29 -17.93
N ALA A 485 0.46 -0.56 -18.15
CA ALA A 485 1.61 -0.67 -17.26
C ALA A 485 2.89 -1.13 -17.98
N THR A 486 4.04 -0.66 -17.52
CA THR A 486 5.33 -1.34 -17.73
C THR A 486 5.55 -2.31 -16.59
N ILE A 487 5.60 -3.60 -16.88
CA ILE A 487 5.80 -4.67 -15.88
C ILE A 487 7.20 -5.24 -16.05
N VAL A 488 8.06 -5.02 -15.06
CA VAL A 488 9.43 -5.57 -15.02
C VAL A 488 9.43 -6.82 -14.13
N VAL A 489 9.65 -7.98 -14.74
CA VAL A 489 9.76 -9.27 -14.05
C VAL A 489 11.23 -9.61 -13.86
N VAL A 490 11.72 -9.54 -12.62
CA VAL A 490 13.07 -10.03 -12.27
C VAL A 490 12.95 -11.53 -12.05
N ASN A 491 13.41 -12.29 -13.06
CA ASN A 491 13.33 -13.73 -13.07
C ASN A 491 14.68 -14.36 -12.69
N ASN A 492 14.72 -14.95 -11.50
CA ASN A 492 15.90 -15.69 -11.00
C ASN A 492 15.58 -17.18 -10.77
N ASP A 493 14.49 -17.67 -11.38
CA ASP A 493 14.01 -19.04 -11.31
C ASP A 493 13.73 -19.52 -9.88
N GLY A 494 13.14 -18.62 -9.03
CA GLY A 494 12.69 -19.04 -7.71
C GLY A 494 12.85 -18.06 -6.56
N GLY A 495 13.02 -18.60 -5.35
CA GLY A 495 13.04 -17.86 -4.09
C GLY A 495 14.36 -17.17 -3.76
N GLY A 496 14.75 -16.14 -4.52
CA GLY A 496 16.03 -15.43 -4.37
C GLY A 496 16.33 -14.87 -2.96
N ILE A 497 15.30 -14.51 -2.20
CA ILE A 497 15.49 -13.98 -0.84
C ILE A 497 16.12 -15.00 0.12
N PHE A 498 15.91 -16.29 -0.11
CA PHE A 498 16.38 -17.33 0.80
C PHE A 498 17.89 -17.46 0.84
N HIS A 499 18.62 -17.00 -0.19
CA HIS A 499 20.08 -16.87 -0.17
C HIS A 499 20.61 -15.91 0.92
N MET A 500 19.75 -15.05 1.50
CA MET A 500 20.10 -14.16 2.61
C MET A 500 19.87 -14.80 3.99
N LEU A 501 19.38 -16.02 4.05
CA LEU A 501 18.98 -16.69 5.29
C LEU A 501 19.90 -17.86 5.61
N PRO A 502 20.07 -18.21 6.91
CA PRO A 502 20.94 -19.33 7.31
C PRO A 502 20.57 -20.68 6.70
N ILE A 503 19.35 -20.84 6.20
CA ILE A 503 18.90 -22.08 5.52
C ILE A 503 19.67 -22.34 4.23
N ALA A 504 20.32 -21.33 3.65
CA ALA A 504 21.16 -21.49 2.47
C ALA A 504 22.34 -22.45 2.65
N ASP A 505 22.74 -22.71 3.90
CA ASP A 505 23.82 -23.64 4.22
C ASP A 505 23.36 -25.11 4.33
N PHE A 506 22.08 -25.43 4.10
CA PHE A 506 21.48 -26.74 4.35
C PHE A 506 20.89 -27.36 3.07
N GLU A 507 21.73 -28.02 2.29
CA GLU A 507 21.30 -28.82 1.12
C GLU A 507 20.92 -30.27 1.50
N PRO A 508 20.01 -30.94 0.76
CA PRO A 508 19.26 -30.51 -0.42
C PRO A 508 18.00 -29.68 -0.14
N PRO A 509 17.50 -29.53 1.13
CA PRO A 509 16.24 -28.83 1.38
C PRO A 509 16.23 -27.37 0.88
N PHE A 510 17.40 -26.71 0.87
CA PHE A 510 17.48 -25.31 0.42
C PHE A 510 17.02 -25.17 -1.04
N THR A 511 17.61 -25.93 -1.95
CA THR A 511 17.24 -25.85 -3.36
C THR A 511 15.81 -26.36 -3.60
N GLU A 512 15.42 -27.50 -3.01
CA GLU A 512 14.15 -28.14 -3.33
C GLU A 512 12.94 -27.46 -2.71
N GLN A 513 13.07 -26.89 -1.50
CA GLN A 513 11.92 -26.43 -0.71
C GLN A 513 11.90 -24.91 -0.47
N PHE A 514 12.99 -24.20 -0.74
CA PHE A 514 13.09 -22.75 -0.54
C PHE A 514 13.36 -22.01 -1.86
N VAL A 515 14.40 -22.38 -2.59
CA VAL A 515 14.62 -21.79 -3.92
C VAL A 515 13.49 -22.21 -4.88
N THR A 516 13.09 -23.48 -4.84
CA THR A 516 11.99 -24.04 -5.66
C THR A 516 12.10 -23.65 -7.14
N PRO A 517 13.18 -24.03 -7.85
CA PRO A 517 13.33 -23.69 -9.26
C PRO A 517 12.11 -24.18 -10.06
N HIS A 518 11.53 -23.31 -10.87
CA HIS A 518 10.25 -23.62 -11.52
C HIS A 518 10.37 -23.84 -13.04
N GLY A 519 11.40 -23.30 -13.69
CA GLY A 519 11.64 -23.45 -15.13
C GLY A 519 10.50 -22.94 -16.03
N LEU A 520 9.68 -21.98 -15.54
CA LEU A 520 8.54 -21.44 -16.28
C LEU A 520 8.99 -20.48 -17.37
N ASP A 521 8.32 -20.54 -18.51
CA ASP A 521 8.39 -19.54 -19.56
C ASP A 521 7.17 -18.61 -19.46
N PHE A 522 7.39 -17.31 -19.22
CA PHE A 522 6.32 -16.32 -19.09
C PHE A 522 5.93 -15.66 -20.42
N ALA A 523 6.64 -15.89 -21.52
CA ALA A 523 6.31 -15.31 -22.82
C ALA A 523 4.86 -15.61 -23.29
N PRO A 524 4.25 -16.78 -23.01
CA PRO A 524 2.86 -17.06 -23.39
C PRO A 524 1.82 -16.12 -22.75
N THR A 525 2.17 -15.38 -21.69
CA THR A 525 1.26 -14.37 -21.11
C THR A 525 0.96 -13.23 -22.09
N ALA A 526 1.86 -12.98 -23.04
CA ALA A 526 1.65 -11.98 -24.11
C ALA A 526 0.40 -12.29 -24.95
N ASP A 527 0.31 -13.52 -25.44
CA ASP A 527 -0.84 -13.95 -26.26
C ASP A 527 -2.14 -14.06 -25.41
N LEU A 528 -2.01 -14.48 -24.15
CA LEU A 528 -3.18 -14.70 -23.28
C LEU A 528 -3.86 -13.38 -22.86
N TYR A 529 -3.07 -12.32 -22.65
CA TYR A 529 -3.56 -11.05 -22.10
C TYR A 529 -3.41 -9.86 -23.06
N ASP A 530 -3.04 -10.12 -24.32
CA ASP A 530 -2.86 -9.09 -25.37
C ASP A 530 -1.87 -7.98 -24.92
N LEU A 531 -0.67 -8.39 -24.54
CA LEU A 531 0.41 -7.49 -24.12
C LEU A 531 1.69 -7.72 -24.91
N SER A 532 2.59 -6.75 -24.91
CA SER A 532 3.94 -6.93 -25.47
C SER A 532 4.87 -7.59 -24.47
N PHE A 533 5.78 -8.45 -24.92
CA PHE A 533 6.73 -9.15 -24.06
C PHE A 533 8.14 -9.07 -24.64
N ALA A 534 9.12 -8.73 -23.80
CA ALA A 534 10.54 -8.73 -24.14
C ALA A 534 11.34 -9.45 -23.07
N ARG A 535 12.23 -10.36 -23.47
CA ARG A 535 13.22 -10.98 -22.57
C ARG A 535 14.57 -10.34 -22.81
N VAL A 536 15.20 -9.81 -21.79
CA VAL A 536 16.44 -9.05 -21.87
C VAL A 536 17.43 -9.46 -20.79
N GLY A 537 18.73 -9.34 -21.12
CA GLY A 537 19.79 -9.42 -20.13
C GLY A 537 20.15 -8.04 -19.57
N ALA A 538 21.21 -7.99 -18.77
CA ALA A 538 21.73 -6.80 -18.10
C ALA A 538 21.93 -5.59 -19.03
N ASP A 539 22.52 -5.81 -20.20
CA ASP A 539 22.93 -4.73 -21.14
C ASP A 539 21.74 -4.15 -21.90
N GLY A 540 20.68 -4.95 -22.13
CA GLY A 540 19.49 -4.54 -22.88
C GLY A 540 18.38 -3.93 -22.04
N PHE A 541 18.44 -4.05 -20.72
CA PHE A 541 17.32 -3.68 -19.84
C PHE A 541 16.94 -2.18 -19.92
N ARG A 542 17.94 -1.30 -19.87
CA ARG A 542 17.66 0.15 -19.86
C ARG A 542 16.99 0.64 -21.14
N ASP A 543 17.45 0.12 -22.28
CA ASP A 543 16.88 0.48 -23.58
C ASP A 543 15.44 -0.06 -23.70
N ALA A 544 15.21 -1.31 -23.30
CA ALA A 544 13.87 -1.91 -23.27
C ALA A 544 12.92 -1.15 -22.32
N TYR A 545 13.41 -0.74 -21.14
CA TYR A 545 12.61 0.04 -20.20
C TYR A 545 12.26 1.43 -20.77
N ALA A 546 13.24 2.13 -21.33
CA ALA A 546 13.02 3.44 -21.96
C ALA A 546 12.04 3.38 -23.14
N GLU A 547 12.12 2.32 -23.96
CA GLU A 547 11.17 2.07 -25.04
C GLU A 547 9.77 1.79 -24.49
N SER A 548 9.65 0.96 -23.45
CA SER A 548 8.37 0.59 -22.84
C SER A 548 7.63 1.79 -22.28
N VAL A 549 8.28 2.62 -21.46
CA VAL A 549 7.61 3.80 -20.83
C VAL A 549 7.25 4.90 -21.83
N ALA A 550 7.77 4.82 -23.06
CA ALA A 550 7.44 5.75 -24.15
C ALA A 550 6.32 5.24 -25.08
N ARG A 551 5.84 4.00 -24.89
CA ARG A 551 4.79 3.37 -25.73
C ARG A 551 3.48 3.29 -24.99
N GLU A 552 2.38 3.32 -25.75
CA GLU A 552 1.04 2.98 -25.28
C GLU A 552 0.87 1.47 -25.11
N GLY A 553 -0.09 1.05 -24.30
CA GLY A 553 -0.39 -0.34 -23.98
C GLY A 553 0.59 -0.96 -22.96
N THR A 554 0.30 -2.18 -22.56
CA THR A 554 1.11 -2.88 -21.54
C THR A 554 2.29 -3.63 -22.14
N GLN A 555 3.45 -3.48 -21.52
CA GLN A 555 4.67 -4.22 -21.84
C GLN A 555 5.17 -4.97 -20.62
N VAL A 556 5.54 -6.24 -20.82
CA VAL A 556 6.28 -7.04 -19.83
C VAL A 556 7.73 -7.16 -20.28
N ILE A 557 8.65 -6.77 -19.40
CA ILE A 557 10.09 -6.89 -19.59
C ILE A 557 10.60 -7.92 -18.58
N GLU A 558 10.92 -9.11 -19.06
CA GLU A 558 11.55 -10.13 -18.26
C GLU A 558 13.07 -9.93 -18.25
N VAL A 559 13.65 -9.84 -17.05
CA VAL A 559 15.09 -9.72 -16.84
C VAL A 559 15.58 -10.99 -16.16
N GLU A 560 16.29 -11.83 -16.91
CA GLU A 560 16.89 -13.06 -16.38
C GLU A 560 18.10 -12.72 -15.50
N THR A 561 18.13 -13.27 -14.30
CA THR A 561 19.16 -13.00 -13.29
C THR A 561 19.59 -14.27 -12.57
N ASP A 562 20.66 -14.16 -11.79
CA ASP A 562 21.16 -15.20 -10.89
C ASP A 562 21.11 -14.66 -9.45
N ALA A 563 20.25 -15.24 -8.63
CA ALA A 563 20.04 -14.80 -7.25
C ALA A 563 21.29 -14.92 -6.37
N GLU A 564 22.04 -16.02 -6.49
CA GLU A 564 23.26 -16.26 -5.72
C GLU A 564 24.38 -15.28 -6.13
N ALA A 565 24.56 -15.07 -7.45
CA ALA A 565 25.51 -14.08 -7.95
C ALA A 565 25.13 -12.67 -7.49
N SER A 566 23.85 -12.32 -7.53
CA SER A 566 23.31 -11.03 -7.04
C SER A 566 23.57 -10.86 -5.54
N HIS A 567 23.38 -11.91 -4.73
CA HIS A 567 23.70 -11.88 -3.31
C HIS A 567 25.20 -11.64 -3.05
N ARG A 568 26.08 -12.33 -3.78
CA ARG A 568 27.54 -12.10 -3.70
C ARG A 568 27.94 -10.67 -4.09
N VAL A 569 27.31 -10.09 -5.10
CA VAL A 569 27.55 -8.68 -5.51
C VAL A 569 27.12 -7.72 -4.40
N ARG A 570 25.91 -7.88 -3.84
CA ARG A 570 25.42 -7.05 -2.72
C ARG A 570 26.40 -7.08 -1.52
N SER A 571 26.89 -8.26 -1.16
CA SER A 571 27.82 -8.44 -0.03
C SER A 571 29.17 -7.76 -0.30
N ARG A 572 29.73 -7.91 -1.50
CA ARG A 572 31.00 -7.25 -1.89
C ARG A 572 30.88 -5.73 -1.95
N LEU A 573 29.77 -5.20 -2.50
CA LEU A 573 29.51 -3.75 -2.51
C LEU A 573 29.48 -3.19 -1.10
N LYS A 574 28.73 -3.82 -0.20
CA LYS A 574 28.67 -3.40 1.19
C LYS A 574 30.05 -3.40 1.85
N ALA A 575 30.84 -4.45 1.68
CA ALA A 575 32.18 -4.53 2.28
C ALA A 575 33.07 -3.37 1.79
N ARG A 576 33.10 -3.09 0.47
CA ARG A 576 33.91 -2.00 -0.10
C ARG A 576 33.47 -0.61 0.40
N VAL A 577 32.16 -0.36 0.51
CA VAL A 577 31.65 0.90 1.07
C VAL A 577 32.08 1.07 2.51
N VAL A 578 31.93 0.03 3.32
CA VAL A 578 32.31 0.05 4.75
C VAL A 578 33.82 0.28 4.90
N ASP A 579 34.67 -0.45 4.15
CA ASP A 579 36.12 -0.28 4.20
C ASP A 579 36.52 1.15 3.78
N ARG A 580 35.97 1.70 2.67
CA ARG A 580 36.17 3.10 2.25
C ARG A 580 35.82 4.11 3.34
N LEU A 581 34.71 3.90 4.06
CA LEU A 581 34.26 4.81 5.11
C LEU A 581 35.10 4.70 6.40
N LEU A 582 35.63 3.50 6.69
CA LEU A 582 36.55 3.32 7.83
C LEU A 582 37.92 3.95 7.56
N ASP A 583 38.42 3.88 6.33
CA ASP A 583 39.70 4.49 5.92
C ASP A 583 39.63 6.03 5.91
N ALA A 584 38.45 6.61 5.76
CA ALA A 584 38.21 8.06 5.73
C ALA A 584 37.97 8.70 7.09
N ASN A 585 37.70 7.90 8.15
CA ASN A 585 37.52 8.33 9.54
C ASN A 585 38.85 8.24 10.32
#